data_f1c9582909d11959b4fd4a91e5e391c6
#
_entry.id   f1c9582909d11959b4fd4a91e5e391c6
#
_cell.length_a   1.000
_cell.length_b   1.000
_cell.length_c   1.000
_cell.angle_alpha   90.00
_cell.angle_beta   90.00
_cell.angle_gamma   90.00
#
_symmetry.space_group_name_H-M   'P 1'
#
loop_
_entity.id
_entity.type
_entity.pdbx_description
1 polymer ?
#
loop_
_entity_poly.entity_id
_entity_poly.type
_entity_poly.pdbx_seq_one_letter_code
_entity_poly.pdbx_strand_id
1 'polypeptide(L)'
;MRCLGIDTSNYTTSAAVFAGEVLENRRMLLPVKPGEKGLRQSDAVFHHVRQLPQVLAPILEKGEAMDAVGVSVSPRSAEGSYMPCFLVGKGFAQALAGAWCVPIEYFSHQQGHIAAALYSAGKLDLLTKPFLAFHVSGGTTEALLVAPDRDGMPKAVLAAQSLDLKAGQAVDRVGVMLGLPFPCGPELEKLALRWTD
;
A
#
# COMPACT_ATOMS: atom_id res chain seq x y z
N MET A 1 -6.64 -1.15 -21.29
CA MET A 1 -5.59 -1.99 -20.68
C MET A 1 -6.10 -2.41 -19.30
N ARG A 2 -6.19 -3.72 -19.07
CA ARG A 2 -6.64 -4.33 -17.80
C ARG A 2 -5.43 -4.90 -17.06
N CYS A 3 -5.16 -4.44 -15.87
CA CYS A 3 -3.97 -4.81 -15.10
C CYS A 3 -4.37 -5.48 -13.78
N LEU A 4 -3.67 -6.56 -13.43
CA LEU A 4 -3.73 -7.15 -12.11
C LEU A 4 -2.62 -6.54 -11.24
N GLY A 5 -2.98 -5.96 -10.11
CA GLY A 5 -2.05 -5.50 -9.08
C GLY A 5 -2.01 -6.47 -7.89
N ILE A 6 -0.81 -6.79 -7.37
CA ILE A 6 -0.61 -7.65 -6.21
C ILE A 6 0.29 -6.95 -5.18
N ASP A 7 -0.13 -6.97 -3.91
CA ASP A 7 0.68 -6.49 -2.79
C ASP A 7 0.59 -7.44 -1.61
N THR A 8 1.75 -7.87 -1.11
CA THR A 8 1.90 -8.72 0.08
C THR A 8 2.77 -8.02 1.12
N SER A 9 2.55 -6.72 1.29
CA SER A 9 3.23 -5.93 2.31
C SER A 9 2.68 -6.21 3.70
N ASN A 10 3.56 -6.35 4.63
CA ASN A 10 3.41 -6.36 6.09
C ASN A 10 2.14 -7.06 6.64
N TYR A 11 0.99 -6.39 6.76
CA TYR A 11 -0.20 -6.89 7.47
C TYR A 11 -1.40 -7.21 6.57
N THR A 12 -1.29 -7.02 5.27
CA THR A 12 -2.42 -7.19 4.35
C THR A 12 -2.00 -7.92 3.08
N THR A 13 -2.69 -8.99 2.77
CA THR A 13 -2.62 -9.63 1.43
C THR A 13 -3.66 -8.96 0.55
N SER A 14 -3.28 -8.40 -0.57
CA SER A 14 -4.21 -7.70 -1.46
C SER A 14 -3.95 -7.97 -2.94
N ALA A 15 -5.02 -7.94 -3.73
CA ALA A 15 -4.99 -7.91 -5.18
C ALA A 15 -6.12 -7.03 -5.70
N ALA A 16 -5.87 -6.35 -6.82
CA ALA A 16 -6.85 -5.48 -7.46
C ALA A 16 -6.77 -5.59 -8.97
N VAL A 17 -7.90 -5.39 -9.65
CA VAL A 17 -7.97 -5.25 -11.10
C VAL A 17 -8.29 -3.80 -11.43
N PHE A 18 -7.49 -3.23 -12.32
CA PHE A 18 -7.62 -1.86 -12.81
C PHE A 18 -7.73 -1.83 -14.33
N ALA A 19 -8.70 -1.05 -14.85
CA ALA A 19 -8.88 -0.84 -16.30
C ALA A 19 -9.36 0.61 -16.59
N GLY A 20 -8.56 1.60 -16.18
CA GLY A 20 -8.95 3.01 -16.14
C GLY A 20 -9.64 3.38 -14.82
N GLU A 21 -10.32 2.42 -14.22
CA GLU A 21 -10.88 2.48 -12.87
C GLU A 21 -10.61 1.17 -12.12
N VAL A 22 -10.81 1.17 -10.82
CA VAL A 22 -10.71 -0.06 -10.00
C VAL A 22 -11.97 -0.88 -10.22
N LEU A 23 -11.83 -2.00 -10.93
CA LEU A 23 -12.93 -2.94 -11.21
C LEU A 23 -13.15 -3.92 -10.05
N GLU A 24 -12.07 -4.29 -9.37
CA GLU A 24 -12.10 -5.20 -8.22
C GLU A 24 -10.94 -4.89 -7.27
N ASN A 25 -11.22 -4.99 -5.97
CA ASN A 25 -10.22 -4.83 -4.91
C ASN A 25 -10.53 -5.86 -3.81
N ARG A 26 -9.60 -6.80 -3.63
CA ARG A 26 -9.68 -7.88 -2.64
C ARG A 26 -8.54 -7.76 -1.65
N ARG A 27 -8.85 -7.92 -0.38
CA ARG A 27 -7.84 -7.86 0.68
C ARG A 27 -8.20 -8.75 1.87
N MET A 28 -7.18 -9.30 2.51
CA MET A 28 -7.28 -10.04 3.76
C MET A 28 -6.20 -9.57 4.73
N LEU A 29 -6.59 -9.23 5.94
CA LEU A 29 -5.65 -8.89 7.01
C LEU A 29 -4.94 -10.16 7.50
N LEU A 30 -3.66 -10.03 7.80
CA LEU A 30 -2.93 -11.10 8.49
C LEU A 30 -3.39 -11.18 9.95
N PRO A 31 -3.54 -12.38 10.50
CA PRO A 31 -3.91 -12.55 11.92
C PRO A 31 -2.74 -12.11 12.81
N VAL A 32 -2.98 -11.13 13.67
CA VAL A 32 -2.06 -10.72 14.74
C VAL A 32 -2.65 -11.18 16.06
N LYS A 33 -1.86 -11.87 16.87
CA LYS A 33 -2.33 -12.34 18.17
C LYS A 33 -2.55 -11.17 19.13
N PRO A 34 -3.57 -11.24 19.98
CA PRO A 34 -3.78 -10.22 21.01
C PRO A 34 -2.51 -10.01 21.87
N GLY A 35 -2.10 -8.75 22.01
CA GLY A 35 -0.91 -8.38 22.80
C GLY A 35 0.42 -8.40 22.03
N GLU A 36 0.48 -8.91 20.81
CA GLU A 36 1.66 -8.80 19.96
C GLU A 36 1.73 -7.40 19.29
N LYS A 37 2.94 -6.82 19.28
CA LYS A 37 3.19 -5.49 18.69
C LYS A 37 3.53 -5.55 17.18
N GLY A 38 3.42 -6.73 16.57
CA GLY A 38 3.75 -6.93 15.15
C GLY A 38 3.82 -8.41 14.78
N LEU A 39 4.10 -8.69 13.50
CA LEU A 39 4.32 -10.03 12.98
C LEU A 39 5.81 -10.25 12.64
N ARG A 40 6.33 -11.42 12.95
CA ARG A 40 7.62 -11.86 12.40
C ARG A 40 7.50 -12.02 10.88
N GLN A 41 8.57 -11.74 10.15
CA GLN A 41 8.54 -11.85 8.69
C GLN A 41 8.24 -13.27 8.21
N SER A 42 8.70 -14.31 8.91
CA SER A 42 8.35 -15.71 8.64
C SER A 42 6.84 -15.96 8.72
N ASP A 43 6.19 -15.38 9.74
CA ASP A 43 4.75 -15.56 9.94
C ASP A 43 3.96 -14.79 8.89
N ALA A 44 4.44 -13.59 8.52
CA ALA A 44 3.86 -12.81 7.42
C ALA A 44 3.93 -13.60 6.09
N VAL A 45 5.11 -14.14 5.75
CA VAL A 45 5.29 -15.00 4.55
C VAL A 45 4.32 -16.18 4.58
N PHE A 46 4.24 -16.90 5.70
CA PHE A 46 3.35 -18.05 5.84
C PHE A 46 1.88 -17.67 5.61
N HIS A 47 1.43 -16.57 6.22
CA HIS A 47 0.04 -16.11 6.05
C HIS A 47 -0.24 -15.62 4.63
N HIS A 48 0.67 -14.87 4.02
CA HIS A 48 0.53 -14.43 2.63
C HIS A 48 0.44 -15.61 1.66
N VAL A 49 1.27 -16.66 1.82
CA VAL A 49 1.19 -17.88 1.00
C VAL A 49 -0.19 -18.54 1.09
N ARG A 50 -0.80 -18.55 2.28
CA ARG A 50 -2.14 -19.13 2.47
C ARG A 50 -3.27 -18.25 1.96
N GLN A 51 -3.14 -16.92 2.09
CA GLN A 51 -4.22 -15.98 1.78
C GLN A 51 -4.23 -15.56 0.31
N LEU A 52 -3.07 -15.44 -0.33
CA LEU A 52 -3.00 -14.91 -1.69
C LEU A 52 -3.79 -15.73 -2.70
N PRO A 53 -3.81 -17.08 -2.68
CA PRO A 53 -4.71 -17.86 -3.51
C PRO A 53 -6.19 -17.52 -3.29
N GLN A 54 -6.61 -17.29 -2.03
CA GLN A 54 -8.00 -16.97 -1.69
C GLN A 54 -8.39 -15.57 -2.17
N VAL A 55 -7.45 -14.62 -2.14
CA VAL A 55 -7.64 -13.26 -2.65
C VAL A 55 -7.72 -13.25 -4.17
N LEU A 56 -6.89 -14.06 -4.84
CA LEU A 56 -6.82 -14.13 -6.30
C LEU A 56 -7.95 -14.97 -6.92
N ALA A 57 -8.39 -16.07 -6.29
CA ALA A 57 -9.35 -17.00 -6.87
C ALA A 57 -10.59 -16.29 -7.43
N PRO A 58 -11.30 -15.40 -6.73
CA PRO A 58 -12.50 -14.74 -7.28
C PRO A 58 -12.20 -13.82 -8.47
N ILE A 59 -10.96 -13.34 -8.60
CA ILE A 59 -10.51 -12.54 -9.76
C ILE A 59 -10.27 -13.47 -10.96
N LEU A 60 -9.58 -14.59 -10.71
CA LEU A 60 -9.16 -15.54 -11.75
C LEU A 60 -10.33 -16.37 -12.30
N GLU A 61 -11.29 -16.71 -11.44
CA GLU A 61 -12.50 -17.47 -11.81
C GLU A 61 -13.36 -16.76 -12.87
N LYS A 62 -13.25 -15.44 -12.99
CA LYS A 62 -13.94 -14.67 -14.03
C LYS A 62 -13.42 -14.97 -15.44
N GLY A 63 -12.23 -15.54 -15.55
CA GLY A 63 -11.62 -15.89 -16.84
C GLY A 63 -11.30 -14.69 -17.74
N GLU A 64 -11.28 -13.47 -17.18
CA GLU A 64 -11.02 -12.25 -17.93
C GLU A 64 -9.52 -12.09 -18.22
N ALA A 65 -9.20 -11.75 -19.48
CA ALA A 65 -7.82 -11.55 -19.89
C ALA A 65 -7.21 -10.32 -19.20
N MET A 66 -5.95 -10.45 -18.76
CA MET A 66 -5.13 -9.35 -18.24
C MET A 66 -4.11 -8.95 -19.29
N ASP A 67 -3.84 -7.65 -19.40
CA ASP A 67 -2.84 -7.10 -20.32
C ASP A 67 -1.48 -6.92 -19.65
N ALA A 68 -1.44 -6.84 -18.32
CA ALA A 68 -0.22 -6.70 -17.53
C ALA A 68 -0.45 -7.11 -16.06
N VAL A 69 0.66 -7.41 -15.38
CA VAL A 69 0.69 -7.64 -13.93
C VAL A 69 1.62 -6.64 -13.27
N GLY A 70 1.16 -5.95 -12.24
CA GLY A 70 1.96 -5.10 -11.36
C GLY A 70 2.11 -5.72 -9.98
N VAL A 71 3.29 -5.62 -9.36
CA VAL A 71 3.51 -6.19 -8.03
C VAL A 71 4.47 -5.36 -7.20
N SER A 72 4.14 -5.18 -5.91
CA SER A 72 5.05 -4.60 -4.93
C SER A 72 6.14 -5.61 -4.56
N VAL A 73 7.42 -5.20 -4.65
CA VAL A 73 8.57 -6.07 -4.40
C VAL A 73 9.47 -5.61 -3.25
N SER A 74 9.22 -4.42 -2.72
CA SER A 74 9.99 -3.83 -1.62
C SER A 74 9.16 -2.77 -0.88
N PRO A 75 9.51 -2.41 0.37
CA PRO A 75 8.86 -1.32 1.09
C PRO A 75 9.02 0.05 0.38
N ARG A 76 10.24 0.38 -0.06
CA ARG A 76 10.61 1.66 -0.69
C ARG A 76 11.52 1.42 -1.89
N SER A 77 11.59 2.38 -2.80
CA SER A 77 12.51 2.37 -3.95
C SER A 77 13.93 2.83 -3.54
N ALA A 78 14.46 2.28 -2.45
CA ALA A 78 15.79 2.59 -1.92
C ALA A 78 16.65 1.33 -1.88
N GLU A 79 17.95 1.49 -2.09
CA GLU A 79 18.91 0.40 -1.98
C GLU A 79 18.83 -0.25 -0.58
N GLY A 80 18.87 -1.58 -0.52
CA GLY A 80 18.72 -2.33 0.73
C GLY A 80 17.31 -2.39 1.30
N SER A 81 16.32 -1.78 0.67
CA SER A 81 14.91 -1.87 1.08
C SER A 81 14.35 -3.26 0.74
N TYR A 82 14.38 -4.15 1.71
CA TYR A 82 13.97 -5.55 1.53
C TYR A 82 13.15 -6.05 2.72
N MET A 83 12.08 -6.79 2.42
CA MET A 83 11.34 -7.58 3.40
C MET A 83 10.89 -8.90 2.75
N PRO A 84 11.06 -10.05 3.42
CA PRO A 84 10.73 -11.39 2.88
C PRO A 84 9.27 -11.55 2.43
N CYS A 85 8.32 -10.88 3.08
CA CYS A 85 6.90 -10.98 2.74
C CYS A 85 6.58 -10.62 1.27
N PHE A 86 7.35 -9.71 0.65
CA PHE A 86 7.16 -9.34 -0.76
C PHE A 86 7.50 -10.46 -1.75
N LEU A 87 8.32 -11.44 -1.34
CA LEU A 87 8.66 -12.58 -2.20
C LEU A 87 7.43 -13.40 -2.60
N VAL A 88 6.42 -13.45 -1.74
CA VAL A 88 5.18 -14.19 -2.02
C VAL A 88 4.45 -13.56 -3.20
N GLY A 89 4.13 -12.27 -3.12
CA GLY A 89 3.47 -11.53 -4.20
C GLY A 89 4.28 -11.58 -5.49
N LYS A 90 5.60 -11.38 -5.40
CA LYS A 90 6.51 -11.45 -6.56
C LYS A 90 6.45 -12.81 -7.25
N GLY A 91 6.52 -13.91 -6.50
CA GLY A 91 6.49 -15.27 -7.08
C GLY A 91 5.15 -15.56 -7.78
N PHE A 92 4.02 -15.21 -7.16
CA PHE A 92 2.70 -15.36 -7.77
C PHE A 92 2.55 -14.49 -9.02
N ALA A 93 2.98 -13.22 -8.97
CA ALA A 93 2.91 -12.32 -10.11
C ALA A 93 3.73 -12.83 -11.30
N GLN A 94 4.94 -13.34 -11.07
CA GLN A 94 5.79 -13.94 -12.10
C GLN A 94 5.13 -15.18 -12.73
N ALA A 95 4.55 -16.05 -11.92
CA ALA A 95 3.85 -17.24 -12.41
C ALA A 95 2.63 -16.89 -13.28
N LEU A 96 1.81 -15.92 -12.83
CA LEU A 96 0.62 -15.47 -13.57
C LEU A 96 0.99 -14.74 -14.86
N ALA A 97 1.94 -13.80 -14.80
CA ALA A 97 2.41 -13.08 -15.99
C ALA A 97 2.99 -14.03 -17.03
N GLY A 98 3.79 -15.03 -16.59
CA GLY A 98 4.31 -16.06 -17.46
C GLY A 98 3.23 -16.94 -18.09
N ALA A 99 2.23 -17.37 -17.28
CA ALA A 99 1.12 -18.19 -17.78
C ALA A 99 0.23 -17.45 -18.79
N TRP A 100 0.08 -16.14 -18.65
CA TRP A 100 -0.70 -15.30 -19.56
C TRP A 100 0.11 -14.70 -20.71
N CYS A 101 1.45 -14.85 -20.69
CA CYS A 101 2.37 -14.23 -21.65
C CYS A 101 2.20 -12.70 -21.70
N VAL A 102 2.04 -12.05 -20.55
CA VAL A 102 1.88 -10.59 -20.41
C VAL A 102 3.07 -9.97 -19.66
N PRO A 103 3.35 -8.66 -19.85
CA PRO A 103 4.40 -7.98 -19.11
C PRO A 103 4.12 -7.93 -17.61
N ILE A 104 5.20 -7.90 -16.83
CA ILE A 104 5.19 -7.70 -15.39
C ILE A 104 5.97 -6.45 -15.02
N GLU A 105 5.39 -5.61 -14.15
CA GLU A 105 6.01 -4.39 -13.65
C GLU A 105 6.22 -4.47 -12.14
N TYR A 106 7.38 -4.02 -11.69
CA TYR A 106 7.80 -4.08 -10.29
C TYR A 106 7.78 -2.70 -9.64
N PHE A 107 7.12 -2.60 -8.49
CA PHE A 107 6.97 -1.36 -7.75
C PHE A 107 7.45 -1.53 -6.31
N SER A 108 7.72 -0.44 -5.63
CA SER A 108 7.75 -0.44 -4.16
C SER A 108 6.33 -0.25 -3.61
N HIS A 109 6.09 -0.74 -2.41
CA HIS A 109 4.84 -0.50 -1.68
C HIS A 109 4.54 1.00 -1.51
N GLN A 110 5.58 1.82 -1.26
CA GLN A 110 5.45 3.27 -1.18
C GLN A 110 4.95 3.90 -2.49
N GLN A 111 5.43 3.43 -3.67
CA GLN A 111 4.91 3.88 -4.97
C GLN A 111 3.43 3.53 -5.13
N GLY A 112 3.03 2.33 -4.69
CA GLY A 112 1.62 1.92 -4.68
C GLY A 112 0.75 2.85 -3.83
N HIS A 113 1.19 3.23 -2.63
CA HIS A 113 0.48 4.20 -1.79
C HIS A 113 0.34 5.57 -2.43
N ILE A 114 1.41 6.08 -3.05
CA ILE A 114 1.39 7.37 -3.75
C ILE A 114 0.39 7.31 -4.92
N ALA A 115 0.46 6.28 -5.75
CA ALA A 115 -0.44 6.11 -6.89
C ALA A 115 -1.92 6.00 -6.44
N ALA A 116 -2.19 5.24 -5.37
CA ALA A 116 -3.53 5.09 -4.82
C ALA A 116 -4.08 6.41 -4.26
N ALA A 117 -3.26 7.20 -3.58
CA ALA A 117 -3.65 8.52 -3.09
C ALA A 117 -3.98 9.48 -4.24
N LEU A 118 -3.14 9.53 -5.27
CA LEU A 118 -3.37 10.35 -6.46
C LEU A 118 -4.62 9.90 -7.23
N TYR A 119 -4.83 8.58 -7.36
CA TYR A 119 -6.05 8.04 -7.98
C TYR A 119 -7.30 8.50 -7.23
N SER A 120 -7.32 8.34 -5.90
CA SER A 120 -8.45 8.75 -5.06
C SER A 120 -8.73 10.25 -5.13
N ALA A 121 -7.68 11.06 -5.31
CA ALA A 121 -7.80 12.51 -5.47
C ALA A 121 -8.12 12.96 -6.91
N GLY A 122 -8.20 12.05 -7.90
CA GLY A 122 -8.36 12.38 -9.31
C GLY A 122 -7.17 13.15 -9.89
N LYS A 123 -5.95 12.88 -9.40
CA LYS A 123 -4.71 13.63 -9.70
C LYS A 123 -3.59 12.75 -10.24
N LEU A 124 -3.91 11.70 -10.98
CA LEU A 124 -2.90 10.82 -11.60
C LEU A 124 -1.95 11.56 -12.57
N ASP A 125 -2.36 12.72 -13.10
CA ASP A 125 -1.52 13.58 -13.93
C ASP A 125 -0.24 14.05 -13.19
N LEU A 126 -0.25 14.09 -11.86
CA LEU A 126 0.93 14.43 -11.06
C LEU A 126 2.03 13.38 -11.14
N LEU A 127 1.75 12.13 -11.54
CA LEU A 127 2.78 11.10 -11.74
C LEU A 127 3.81 11.49 -12.81
N THR A 128 3.45 12.40 -13.71
CA THR A 128 4.34 12.87 -14.80
C THR A 128 5.14 14.13 -14.44
N LYS A 129 5.02 14.63 -13.21
CA LYS A 129 5.62 15.90 -12.75
C LYS A 129 6.24 15.73 -11.37
N PRO A 130 7.25 16.54 -10.99
CA PRO A 130 7.70 16.58 -9.61
C PRO A 130 6.62 17.18 -8.69
N PHE A 131 6.41 16.54 -7.52
CA PHE A 131 5.51 17.03 -6.47
C PHE A 131 5.98 16.61 -5.09
N LEU A 132 5.44 17.24 -4.05
CA LEU A 132 5.69 16.89 -2.66
C LEU A 132 4.52 16.03 -2.15
N ALA A 133 4.82 14.83 -1.65
CA ALA A 133 3.88 13.95 -0.99
C ALA A 133 4.15 13.90 0.51
N PHE A 134 3.11 13.90 1.33
CA PHE A 134 3.21 13.65 2.76
C PHE A 134 2.76 12.22 3.09
N HIS A 135 3.64 11.46 3.74
CA HIS A 135 3.31 10.15 4.30
C HIS A 135 3.10 10.32 5.80
N VAL A 136 1.84 10.28 6.23
CA VAL A 136 1.44 10.56 7.62
C VAL A 136 0.73 9.35 8.20
N SER A 137 1.26 8.80 9.29
CA SER A 137 0.69 7.65 10.00
C SER A 137 1.10 7.66 11.48
N GLY A 138 0.69 6.64 12.25
CA GLY A 138 1.14 6.44 13.62
C GLY A 138 2.64 6.11 13.74
N GLY A 139 3.26 5.55 12.71
CA GLY A 139 4.68 5.20 12.69
C GLY A 139 5.55 6.14 11.87
N THR A 140 4.95 6.95 11.01
CA THR A 140 5.68 7.74 10.00
C THR A 140 5.09 9.13 9.86
N THR A 141 5.94 10.14 9.75
CA THR A 141 5.60 11.50 9.32
C THR A 141 6.75 12.01 8.49
N GLU A 142 6.59 11.93 7.18
CA GLU A 142 7.62 12.21 6.17
C GLU A 142 7.07 13.09 5.07
N ALA A 143 7.91 13.97 4.54
CA ALA A 143 7.74 14.67 3.29
C ALA A 143 8.62 14.00 2.24
N LEU A 144 8.03 13.61 1.13
CA LEU A 144 8.68 12.90 0.03
C LEU A 144 8.66 13.79 -1.21
N LEU A 145 9.81 14.04 -1.78
CA LEU A 145 9.89 14.60 -3.13
C LEU A 145 9.69 13.44 -4.12
N VAL A 146 8.61 13.50 -4.86
CA VAL A 146 8.26 12.49 -5.88
C VAL A 146 8.48 13.09 -7.26
N ALA A 147 9.20 12.39 -8.11
CA ALA A 147 9.41 12.79 -9.49
C ALA A 147 9.47 11.53 -10.39
N PRO A 148 9.06 11.60 -11.65
CA PRO A 148 9.27 10.51 -12.59
C PRO A 148 10.77 10.25 -12.76
N ASP A 149 11.17 8.99 -12.74
CA ASP A 149 12.52 8.57 -13.11
C ASP A 149 12.69 8.47 -14.64
N ARG A 150 13.81 7.88 -15.09
CA ARG A 150 14.11 7.74 -16.52
C ARG A 150 13.11 6.88 -17.29
N ASP A 151 12.43 5.97 -16.60
CA ASP A 151 11.44 5.05 -17.16
C ASP A 151 10.01 5.60 -16.97
N GLY A 152 9.90 6.84 -16.46
CA GLY A 152 8.62 7.49 -16.19
C GLY A 152 7.92 7.01 -14.90
N MET A 153 8.61 6.21 -14.08
CA MET A 153 8.06 5.67 -12.85
C MET A 153 8.22 6.67 -11.69
N PRO A 154 7.22 6.82 -10.80
CA PRO A 154 7.32 7.74 -9.69
C PRO A 154 8.39 7.27 -8.69
N LYS A 155 9.49 8.01 -8.60
CA LYS A 155 10.55 7.78 -7.60
C LYS A 155 10.38 8.76 -6.44
N ALA A 156 10.25 8.23 -5.23
CA ALA A 156 10.12 9.03 -4.02
C ALA A 156 11.46 9.12 -3.28
N VAL A 157 11.87 10.33 -2.94
CA VAL A 157 13.07 10.62 -2.14
C VAL A 157 12.64 11.33 -0.86
N LEU A 158 13.19 10.91 0.28
CA LEU A 158 12.90 11.54 1.56
C LEU A 158 13.47 12.96 1.56
N ALA A 159 12.59 13.95 1.68
CA ALA A 159 12.97 15.37 1.77
C ALA A 159 13.02 15.85 3.22
N ALA A 160 12.08 15.40 4.06
CA ALA A 160 12.05 15.74 5.49
C ALA A 160 11.28 14.66 6.28
N GLN A 161 11.53 14.59 7.58
CA GLN A 161 10.79 13.70 8.48
C GLN A 161 10.67 14.31 9.88
N SER A 162 9.64 13.90 10.61
CA SER A 162 9.55 14.23 12.03
C SER A 162 10.67 13.55 12.82
N LEU A 163 11.39 14.34 13.62
CA LEU A 163 12.48 13.87 14.48
C LEU A 163 11.99 13.36 15.83
N ASP A 164 10.75 13.62 16.18
CA ASP A 164 10.14 13.25 17.46
C ASP A 164 8.77 12.57 17.21
N LEU A 165 7.70 13.17 17.68
CA LEU A 165 6.34 12.62 17.65
C LEU A 165 5.83 12.51 16.21
N LYS A 166 5.30 11.34 15.88
CA LYS A 166 4.62 11.13 14.60
C LYS A 166 3.19 11.68 14.67
N ALA A 167 2.70 12.24 13.56
CA ALA A 167 1.42 12.92 13.54
C ALA A 167 0.23 12.02 13.97
N GLY A 168 0.20 10.76 13.55
CA GLY A 168 -0.80 9.81 14.02
C GLY A 168 -0.75 9.57 15.53
N GLN A 169 0.46 9.55 16.11
CA GLN A 169 0.60 9.46 17.57
C GLN A 169 0.11 10.74 18.27
N ALA A 170 0.30 11.90 17.66
CA ALA A 170 -0.25 13.17 18.19
C ALA A 170 -1.77 13.12 18.21
N VAL A 171 -2.39 12.66 17.12
CA VAL A 171 -3.85 12.44 17.01
C VAL A 171 -4.33 11.49 18.11
N ASP A 172 -3.68 10.35 18.29
CA ASP A 172 -4.08 9.37 19.29
C ASP A 172 -3.90 9.90 20.73
N ARG A 173 -2.80 10.62 21.01
CA ARG A 173 -2.57 11.23 22.33
C ARG A 173 -3.64 12.27 22.69
N VAL A 174 -3.95 13.15 21.75
CA VAL A 174 -5.02 14.14 21.94
C VAL A 174 -6.37 13.45 22.13
N GLY A 175 -6.69 12.46 21.32
CA GLY A 175 -7.92 11.69 21.45
C GLY A 175 -8.07 11.00 22.81
N VAL A 176 -7.01 10.37 23.31
CA VAL A 176 -6.98 9.76 24.65
C VAL A 176 -7.18 10.81 25.75
N MET A 177 -6.55 12.00 25.63
CA MET A 177 -6.78 13.11 26.58
C MET A 177 -8.25 13.60 26.57
N LEU A 178 -8.94 13.48 25.45
CA LEU A 178 -10.38 13.78 25.33
C LEU A 178 -11.28 12.61 25.74
N GLY A 179 -10.72 11.49 26.22
CA GLY A 179 -11.48 10.31 26.63
C GLY A 179 -12.00 9.45 25.46
N LEU A 180 -11.46 9.62 24.26
CA LEU A 180 -11.87 8.84 23.10
C LEU A 180 -11.23 7.43 23.10
N PRO A 181 -11.90 6.41 22.54
CA PRO A 181 -11.34 5.07 22.43
C PRO A 181 -10.17 5.02 21.43
N PHE A 182 -9.14 4.25 21.76
CA PHE A 182 -8.02 4.00 20.85
C PHE A 182 -8.37 2.90 19.81
N PRO A 183 -7.99 3.05 18.53
CA PRO A 183 -7.33 4.22 17.90
C PRO A 183 -8.28 5.43 17.75
N CYS A 184 -7.80 6.62 18.10
CA CYS A 184 -8.65 7.79 18.29
C CYS A 184 -8.98 8.54 16.99
N GLY A 185 -8.26 8.29 15.90
CA GLY A 185 -8.40 9.03 14.63
C GLY A 185 -9.84 9.16 14.14
N PRO A 186 -10.61 8.06 13.97
CA PRO A 186 -11.98 8.14 13.46
C PRO A 186 -12.94 8.95 14.35
N GLU A 187 -12.80 8.85 15.68
CA GLU A 187 -13.66 9.59 16.59
C GLU A 187 -13.25 11.06 16.69
N LEU A 188 -11.96 11.36 16.63
CA LEU A 188 -11.47 12.73 16.60
C LEU A 188 -11.89 13.44 15.31
N GLU A 189 -11.87 12.74 14.16
CA GLU A 189 -12.37 13.26 12.88
C GLU A 189 -13.87 13.62 12.98
N LYS A 190 -14.70 12.75 13.57
CA LYS A 190 -16.12 13.04 13.79
C LYS A 190 -16.33 14.28 14.65
N LEU A 191 -15.50 14.51 15.66
CA LEU A 191 -15.56 15.72 16.47
C LEU A 191 -15.16 16.96 15.66
N ALA A 192 -14.09 16.86 14.90
CA ALA A 192 -13.61 17.96 14.05
C ALA A 192 -14.65 18.38 13.00
N LEU A 193 -15.36 17.40 12.39
CA LEU A 193 -16.42 17.67 11.41
C LEU A 193 -17.66 18.36 12.02
N ARG A 194 -17.82 18.34 13.33
CA ARG A 194 -18.91 19.08 14.01
C ARG A 194 -18.57 20.54 14.32
N TRP A 195 -17.32 20.91 14.15
CA TRP A 195 -16.90 22.29 14.32
C TRP A 195 -17.41 23.12 13.14
N THR A 196 -18.24 24.10 13.45
CA THR A 196 -18.70 25.16 12.52
C THR A 196 -18.21 26.47 13.10
N ASP A 197 -17.45 27.26 12.31
CA ASP A 197 -17.08 28.63 12.66
C ASP A 197 -18.32 29.51 12.81
#